data_6bd03f4aef1130821c6694dc6c95eb91
#
_entry.id   6bd03f4aef1130821c6694dc6c95eb91
#
_cell.length_a   1.000
_cell.length_b   1.000
_cell.length_c   1.000
_cell.angle_alpha   90.00
_cell.angle_beta   90.00
_cell.angle_gamma   90.00
#
_symmetry.space_group_name_H-M   'P 1'
#
loop_
_entity.id
_entity.type
_entity.pdbx_description
1 polymer ?
#
loop_
_entity_poly.entity_id
_entity_poly.type
_entity_poly.pdbx_seq_one_letter_code
_entity_poly.pdbx_strand_id
1 'polypeptide(L)'
;MNEVMPDIPEEASRWARTKAFWATLPRRFIENHPQSFLGVAIAAALIGYAVPLLFPVATLVLVFGFIAALLEGGLAVIREQWVTLSLLVLCATLTVSLWRLWVDDPPGESLTAEQTPALFALIDEIRSAFQAPVISDIHLSDDARLTVHRVPRTGYPFLFRHVLVAGMPALQCLTLDQFKCLLAACMGELSAVRTDVAGWITQLARTWRQYRSAVAGRWSPAAMLYRVFLAAYEPLMTALAARLDGAHRLKRDHYALEVASDDLVVDMIVGEVIMQRFLKEIYWPAVMAAAEHSATPNFKVFRNLEAVFRKRVSPDTVQTWVREAFVGKWRDDACDPGLKARLNEIGHGDVRYVPPEAAGAAQMLFGASYQWVIDRCDARWAEEHQEEWRNRHEKAQRQYGRLYALRELLQREGLRGDEAMEYAALVKRYETPEEAMKAYERILDLNPDDARIRFGVGKFMLSRKDVRGVKLLESAMQMDKRLVDPACRLISGFVVEHK
;
A
#
# COMPACT_ATOMS: atom_id res chain seq x y z
N MET A 1 -13.70 -16.10 26.51
CA MET A 1 -14.50 -15.15 25.73
C MET A 1 -14.19 -15.48 24.26
N ASN A 2 -15.13 -16.15 23.58
CA ASN A 2 -14.97 -16.68 22.24
C ASN A 2 -14.88 -15.52 21.25
N GLU A 3 -13.70 -15.30 20.68
CA GLU A 3 -13.59 -14.45 19.47
C GLU A 3 -14.33 -15.17 18.34
N VAL A 4 -15.46 -14.59 17.95
CA VAL A 4 -16.25 -15.01 16.81
C VAL A 4 -15.37 -14.84 15.56
N MET A 5 -15.08 -15.96 14.90
CA MET A 5 -14.44 -15.94 13.57
C MET A 5 -15.30 -15.07 12.63
N PRO A 6 -14.70 -14.13 11.89
CA PRO A 6 -15.45 -13.40 10.88
C PRO A 6 -15.97 -14.37 9.83
N ASP A 7 -17.27 -14.32 9.53
CA ASP A 7 -17.89 -15.06 8.44
C ASP A 7 -17.17 -14.77 7.12
N ILE A 8 -16.43 -15.74 6.62
CA ILE A 8 -15.74 -15.66 5.33
C ILE A 8 -16.79 -16.05 4.27
N PRO A 9 -17.07 -15.18 3.28
CA PRO A 9 -18.01 -15.50 2.22
C PRO A 9 -17.65 -16.82 1.54
N GLU A 10 -18.64 -17.66 1.25
CA GLU A 10 -18.47 -19.00 0.65
C GLU A 10 -17.70 -18.97 -0.69
N GLU A 11 -17.68 -17.83 -1.38
CA GLU A 11 -16.94 -17.59 -2.63
C GLU A 11 -15.46 -17.18 -2.44
N ALA A 12 -14.96 -17.09 -1.20
CA ALA A 12 -13.56 -16.78 -0.99
C ALA A 12 -12.69 -17.88 -1.63
N SER A 13 -11.82 -17.48 -2.55
CA SER A 13 -10.88 -18.39 -3.22
C SER A 13 -10.11 -19.23 -2.19
N ARG A 14 -9.69 -20.45 -2.55
CA ARG A 14 -8.85 -21.31 -1.68
C ARG A 14 -7.70 -20.54 -1.06
N TRP A 15 -7.19 -19.57 -1.80
CA TRP A 15 -6.10 -18.69 -1.37
C TRP A 15 -6.51 -17.73 -0.23
N ALA A 16 -7.70 -17.13 -0.28
CA ALA A 16 -8.20 -16.28 0.81
C ALA A 16 -8.37 -17.07 2.12
N ARG A 17 -8.81 -18.32 2.02
CA ARG A 17 -8.90 -19.24 3.18
C ARG A 17 -7.55 -19.60 3.75
N THR A 18 -6.55 -19.91 2.90
CA THR A 18 -5.18 -20.18 3.35
C THR A 18 -4.56 -18.97 4.03
N LYS A 19 -4.75 -17.79 3.47
CA LYS A 19 -4.27 -16.52 4.08
C LYS A 19 -4.95 -16.25 5.43
N ALA A 20 -6.25 -16.47 5.53
CA ALA A 20 -7.01 -16.32 6.78
C ALA A 20 -6.53 -17.33 7.84
N PHE A 21 -6.30 -18.59 7.48
CA PHE A 21 -5.77 -19.61 8.39
C PHE A 21 -4.41 -19.20 8.97
N TRP A 22 -3.46 -18.75 8.15
CA TRP A 22 -2.15 -18.31 8.63
C TRP A 22 -2.20 -16.99 9.41
N ALA A 23 -3.19 -16.14 9.16
CA ALA A 23 -3.40 -14.91 9.93
C ALA A 23 -3.91 -15.18 11.36
N THR A 24 -4.51 -16.34 11.61
CA THR A 24 -5.03 -16.76 12.92
C THR A 24 -3.99 -17.43 13.83
N LEU A 25 -2.72 -17.52 13.43
CA LEU A 25 -1.64 -18.00 14.30
C LEU A 25 -1.68 -17.25 15.64
N PRO A 26 -1.81 -17.95 16.80
CA PRO A 26 -2.07 -17.30 18.08
C PRO A 26 -0.98 -16.29 18.44
N ARG A 27 -1.35 -15.02 18.61
CA ARG A 27 -0.44 -13.98 19.15
C ARG A 27 0.30 -14.47 20.39
N ARG A 28 -0.41 -15.17 21.27
CA ARG A 28 0.13 -15.74 22.53
C ARG A 28 1.29 -16.72 22.32
N PHE A 29 1.30 -17.49 21.20
CA PHE A 29 2.41 -18.41 20.93
C PHE A 29 3.70 -17.65 20.59
N ILE A 30 3.59 -16.56 19.84
CA ILE A 30 4.73 -15.72 19.43
C ILE A 30 5.29 -14.96 20.63
N GLU A 31 4.40 -14.39 21.46
CA GLU A 31 4.78 -13.62 22.65
C GLU A 31 5.43 -14.51 23.71
N ASN A 32 4.96 -15.76 23.87
CA ASN A 32 5.49 -16.68 24.86
C ASN A 32 6.75 -17.45 24.40
N HIS A 33 6.95 -17.63 23.09
CA HIS A 33 8.06 -18.41 22.53
C HIS A 33 8.71 -17.73 21.32
N PRO A 34 9.33 -16.54 21.46
CA PRO A 34 9.86 -15.78 20.34
C PRO A 34 11.01 -16.51 19.60
N GLN A 35 11.84 -17.27 20.32
CA GLN A 35 12.93 -18.03 19.71
C GLN A 35 12.43 -19.21 18.87
N SER A 36 11.40 -19.92 19.33
CA SER A 36 10.78 -21.01 18.59
C SER A 36 10.10 -20.50 17.32
N PHE A 37 9.43 -19.35 17.40
CA PHE A 37 8.84 -18.69 16.24
C PHE A 37 9.89 -18.28 15.21
N LEU A 38 11.01 -17.70 15.65
CA LEU A 38 12.12 -17.34 14.77
C LEU A 38 12.73 -18.57 14.10
N GLY A 39 12.89 -19.68 14.83
CA GLY A 39 13.34 -20.97 14.29
C GLY A 39 12.43 -21.50 13.18
N VAL A 40 11.10 -21.44 13.38
CA VAL A 40 10.11 -21.83 12.36
C VAL A 40 10.22 -20.94 11.13
N ALA A 41 10.36 -19.61 11.31
CA ALA A 41 10.49 -18.67 10.22
C ALA A 41 11.78 -18.88 9.41
N ILE A 42 12.90 -19.19 10.07
CA ILE A 42 14.17 -19.56 9.42
C ILE A 42 14.01 -20.88 8.63
N ALA A 43 13.42 -21.91 9.24
CA ALA A 43 13.19 -23.18 8.56
C ALA A 43 12.31 -23.02 7.32
N ALA A 44 11.24 -22.23 7.42
CA ALA A 44 10.41 -21.88 6.27
C ALA A 44 11.20 -21.14 5.18
N ALA A 45 12.04 -20.18 5.56
CA ALA A 45 12.91 -19.47 4.63
C ALA A 45 13.87 -20.40 3.89
N LEU A 46 14.50 -21.35 4.60
CA LEU A 46 15.41 -22.33 4.00
C LEU A 46 14.70 -23.24 2.99
N ILE A 47 13.46 -23.66 3.26
CA ILE A 47 12.64 -24.41 2.30
C ILE A 47 12.45 -23.60 1.00
N GLY A 48 12.23 -22.30 1.11
CA GLY A 48 12.11 -21.42 -0.06
C GLY A 48 13.35 -21.40 -0.94
N TYR A 49 14.55 -21.47 -0.37
CA TYR A 49 15.79 -21.57 -1.13
C TYR A 49 16.01 -22.98 -1.67
N ALA A 50 15.63 -24.02 -0.92
CA ALA A 50 15.84 -25.40 -1.32
C ALA A 50 15.11 -25.78 -2.61
N VAL A 51 13.86 -25.32 -2.78
CA VAL A 51 13.02 -25.65 -3.94
C VAL A 51 13.65 -25.23 -5.29
N PRO A 52 14.04 -23.98 -5.53
CA PRO A 52 14.69 -23.62 -6.78
C PRO A 52 16.08 -24.27 -6.95
N LEU A 53 16.83 -24.50 -5.86
CA LEU A 53 18.14 -25.12 -5.91
C LEU A 53 18.11 -26.63 -6.21
N LEU A 54 16.97 -27.28 -5.93
CA LEU A 54 16.82 -28.70 -6.21
C LEU A 54 17.14 -29.07 -7.68
N PHE A 55 16.66 -28.21 -8.62
CA PHE A 55 16.78 -28.50 -10.06
C PHE A 55 18.21 -28.40 -10.60
N PRO A 56 19.00 -27.34 -10.33
CA PRO A 56 20.40 -27.31 -10.76
C PRO A 56 21.26 -28.40 -10.08
N VAL A 57 21.02 -28.69 -8.80
CA VAL A 57 21.72 -29.76 -8.08
C VAL A 57 21.37 -31.11 -8.69
N ALA A 58 20.07 -31.39 -8.91
CA ALA A 58 19.65 -32.63 -9.58
C ALA A 58 20.23 -32.74 -10.99
N THR A 59 20.25 -31.65 -11.76
CA THR A 59 20.84 -31.61 -13.10
C THR A 59 22.31 -32.00 -13.03
N LEU A 60 23.10 -31.42 -12.11
CA LEU A 60 24.53 -31.77 -11.94
C LEU A 60 24.72 -33.23 -11.57
N VAL A 61 23.96 -33.73 -10.58
CA VAL A 61 24.06 -35.14 -10.15
C VAL A 61 23.73 -36.09 -11.31
N LEU A 62 22.64 -35.79 -12.06
CA LEU A 62 22.25 -36.62 -13.21
C LEU A 62 23.27 -36.57 -14.36
N VAL A 63 23.86 -35.38 -14.63
CA VAL A 63 24.93 -35.23 -15.63
C VAL A 63 26.14 -36.08 -15.26
N PHE A 64 26.64 -35.96 -14.02
CA PHE A 64 27.81 -36.76 -13.57
C PHE A 64 27.51 -38.26 -13.56
N GLY A 65 26.33 -38.68 -13.08
CA GLY A 65 25.90 -40.06 -13.10
C GLY A 65 25.78 -40.63 -14.51
N PHE A 66 25.22 -39.87 -15.45
CA PHE A 66 25.08 -40.27 -16.84
C PHE A 66 26.45 -40.35 -17.56
N ILE A 67 27.36 -39.40 -17.30
CA ILE A 67 28.73 -39.45 -17.84
C ILE A 67 29.48 -40.67 -17.31
N ALA A 68 29.41 -40.97 -16.01
CA ALA A 68 30.05 -42.15 -15.42
C ALA A 68 29.53 -43.45 -16.07
N ALA A 69 28.21 -43.60 -16.19
CA ALA A 69 27.60 -44.74 -16.85
C ALA A 69 28.03 -44.88 -18.33
N LEU A 70 28.16 -43.75 -19.05
CA LEU A 70 28.61 -43.73 -20.45
C LEU A 70 30.05 -44.16 -20.59
N LEU A 71 30.91 -43.80 -19.65
CA LEU A 71 32.31 -44.23 -19.62
C LEU A 71 32.47 -45.75 -19.35
N GLU A 72 31.56 -46.34 -18.57
CA GLU A 72 31.56 -47.76 -18.25
C GLU A 72 30.90 -48.63 -19.33
N GLY A 73 29.73 -48.20 -19.86
CA GLY A 73 28.89 -49.01 -20.74
C GLY A 73 28.81 -48.55 -22.19
N GLY A 74 29.52 -47.47 -22.56
CA GLY A 74 29.51 -46.92 -23.92
C GLY A 74 28.14 -46.44 -24.38
N LEU A 75 27.91 -46.34 -25.69
CA LEU A 75 26.66 -45.77 -26.27
C LEU A 75 25.39 -46.61 -26.00
N ALA A 76 25.53 -47.89 -25.61
CA ALA A 76 24.39 -48.75 -25.23
C ALA A 76 23.61 -48.20 -24.03
N VAL A 77 24.29 -47.52 -23.11
CA VAL A 77 23.71 -46.87 -21.93
C VAL A 77 22.59 -45.86 -22.28
N ILE A 78 22.68 -45.18 -23.42
CA ILE A 78 21.67 -44.22 -23.86
C ILE A 78 20.29 -44.91 -24.01
N ARG A 79 20.28 -46.12 -24.54
CA ARG A 79 19.04 -46.88 -24.73
C ARG A 79 18.51 -47.48 -23.42
N GLU A 80 19.40 -47.88 -22.51
CA GLU A 80 19.03 -48.48 -21.23
C GLU A 80 18.58 -47.44 -20.20
N GLN A 81 19.19 -46.27 -20.22
CA GLN A 81 18.94 -45.22 -19.24
C GLN A 81 18.06 -44.08 -19.79
N TRP A 82 17.11 -44.39 -20.67
CA TRP A 82 16.21 -43.34 -21.27
C TRP A 82 15.44 -42.55 -20.21
N VAL A 83 15.08 -43.14 -19.04
CA VAL A 83 14.41 -42.47 -17.91
C VAL A 83 15.32 -41.43 -17.29
N THR A 84 16.59 -41.77 -17.03
CA THR A 84 17.61 -40.85 -16.49
C THR A 84 17.84 -39.67 -17.45
N LEU A 85 17.93 -39.97 -18.75
CA LEU A 85 18.09 -38.95 -19.77
C LEU A 85 16.86 -37.99 -19.83
N SER A 86 15.65 -38.56 -19.76
CA SER A 86 14.42 -37.76 -19.75
C SER A 86 14.34 -36.86 -18.50
N LEU A 87 14.71 -37.39 -17.34
CA LEU A 87 14.76 -36.64 -16.09
C LEU A 87 15.83 -35.56 -16.13
N LEU A 88 17.01 -35.86 -16.71
CA LEU A 88 18.07 -34.89 -16.94
C LEU A 88 17.59 -33.71 -17.80
N VAL A 89 16.95 -34.03 -18.94
CA VAL A 89 16.38 -33.01 -19.84
C VAL A 89 15.34 -32.16 -19.12
N LEU A 90 14.47 -32.76 -18.33
CA LEU A 90 13.46 -32.04 -17.53
C LEU A 90 14.11 -31.10 -16.52
N CYS A 91 15.05 -31.62 -15.71
CA CYS A 91 15.74 -30.82 -14.69
C CYS A 91 16.57 -29.68 -15.33
N ALA A 92 17.26 -29.96 -16.42
CA ALA A 92 18.02 -28.95 -17.16
C ALA A 92 17.11 -27.87 -17.75
N THR A 93 15.98 -28.27 -18.33
CA THR A 93 14.98 -27.33 -18.85
C THR A 93 14.43 -26.42 -17.76
N LEU A 94 14.09 -26.97 -16.58
CA LEU A 94 13.64 -26.19 -15.44
C LEU A 94 14.73 -25.27 -14.92
N THR A 95 15.98 -25.75 -14.82
CA THR A 95 17.14 -24.96 -14.40
C THR A 95 17.36 -23.74 -15.32
N VAL A 96 17.36 -23.95 -16.65
CA VAL A 96 17.51 -22.87 -17.63
C VAL A 96 16.31 -21.95 -17.63
N SER A 97 15.10 -22.48 -17.49
CA SER A 97 13.88 -21.68 -17.43
C SER A 97 13.85 -20.80 -16.17
N LEU A 98 14.32 -21.30 -15.02
CA LEU A 98 14.49 -20.50 -13.81
C LEU A 98 15.57 -19.43 -13.99
N TRP A 99 16.69 -19.75 -14.63
CA TRP A 99 17.75 -18.77 -14.91
C TRP A 99 17.24 -17.60 -15.78
N ARG A 100 16.35 -17.87 -16.70
CA ARG A 100 15.74 -16.89 -17.61
C ARG A 100 14.51 -16.19 -17.03
N LEU A 101 14.04 -16.56 -15.85
CA LEU A 101 12.92 -15.89 -15.20
C LEU A 101 13.41 -14.55 -14.63
N TRP A 102 12.90 -13.45 -15.14
CA TRP A 102 13.18 -12.11 -14.60
C TRP A 102 11.95 -11.55 -13.90
N VAL A 103 12.20 -10.64 -12.98
CA VAL A 103 11.17 -9.85 -12.29
C VAL A 103 11.25 -8.43 -12.86
N ASP A 104 10.09 -7.88 -13.18
CA ASP A 104 9.98 -6.53 -13.71
C ASP A 104 10.38 -5.51 -12.64
N ASP A 105 10.87 -4.35 -13.07
CA ASP A 105 11.23 -3.26 -12.17
C ASP A 105 10.00 -2.71 -11.43
N PRO A 106 10.19 -2.16 -10.24
CA PRO A 106 9.12 -1.43 -9.57
C PRO A 106 8.65 -0.26 -10.46
N PRO A 107 7.36 0.08 -10.41
CA PRO A 107 6.81 1.19 -11.18
C PRO A 107 7.49 2.50 -10.77
N GLY A 108 7.60 3.42 -11.70
CA GLY A 108 8.19 4.74 -11.48
C GLY A 108 8.96 5.24 -12.68
N GLU A 109 9.17 6.54 -12.80
CA GLU A 109 10.00 7.16 -13.83
C GLU A 109 11.48 6.95 -13.47
N SER A 110 12.24 6.28 -14.32
CA SER A 110 13.67 6.06 -14.09
C SER A 110 14.47 7.34 -14.32
N LEU A 111 15.40 7.62 -13.40
CA LEU A 111 16.32 8.75 -13.49
C LEU A 111 17.74 8.29 -13.81
N THR A 112 18.48 9.12 -14.55
CA THR A 112 19.91 8.91 -14.78
C THR A 112 20.75 9.91 -14.00
N ALA A 113 22.00 9.55 -13.71
CA ALA A 113 22.92 10.44 -13.01
C ALA A 113 23.20 11.74 -13.77
N GLU A 114 23.10 11.73 -15.11
CA GLU A 114 23.26 12.93 -15.94
C GLU A 114 22.10 13.91 -15.77
N GLN A 115 20.89 13.40 -15.51
CA GLN A 115 19.68 14.21 -15.35
C GLN A 115 19.60 14.86 -13.96
N THR A 116 20.04 14.13 -12.92
CA THR A 116 19.90 14.57 -11.51
C THR A 116 21.17 14.27 -10.71
N PRO A 117 22.32 14.88 -11.06
CA PRO A 117 23.61 14.53 -10.46
C PRO A 117 23.65 14.77 -8.94
N ALA A 118 22.98 15.82 -8.44
CA ALA A 118 22.94 16.10 -7.00
C ALA A 118 22.17 15.04 -6.19
N LEU A 119 21.09 14.48 -6.74
CA LEU A 119 20.37 13.38 -6.10
C LEU A 119 21.25 12.12 -6.03
N PHE A 120 21.91 11.76 -7.13
CA PHE A 120 22.79 10.59 -7.16
C PHE A 120 23.99 10.75 -6.22
N ALA A 121 24.58 11.94 -6.15
CA ALA A 121 25.69 12.24 -5.22
C ALA A 121 25.24 12.09 -3.75
N LEU A 122 24.07 12.64 -3.39
CA LEU A 122 23.51 12.50 -2.05
C LEU A 122 23.22 11.04 -1.68
N ILE A 123 22.66 10.26 -2.61
CA ILE A 123 22.38 8.84 -2.37
C ILE A 123 23.68 8.08 -2.16
N ASP A 124 24.72 8.33 -2.96
CA ASP A 124 26.00 7.64 -2.82
C ASP A 124 26.77 8.03 -1.55
N GLU A 125 26.67 9.29 -1.13
CA GLU A 125 27.20 9.78 0.14
C GLU A 125 26.59 9.02 1.31
N ILE A 126 25.26 9.01 1.43
CA ILE A 126 24.55 8.35 2.54
C ILE A 126 24.71 6.82 2.47
N ARG A 127 24.62 6.25 1.27
CA ARG A 127 24.87 4.81 1.05
C ARG A 127 26.24 4.40 1.58
N SER A 128 27.26 5.21 1.29
CA SER A 128 28.64 4.92 1.70
C SER A 128 28.83 5.02 3.21
N ALA A 129 28.17 5.98 3.87
CA ALA A 129 28.19 6.09 5.33
C ALA A 129 27.66 4.83 6.03
N PHE A 130 26.58 4.23 5.49
CA PHE A 130 25.99 2.99 6.03
C PHE A 130 26.60 1.70 5.46
N GLN A 131 27.58 1.78 4.57
CA GLN A 131 28.11 0.62 3.83
C GLN A 131 27.01 -0.22 3.16
N ALA A 132 25.94 0.46 2.74
CA ALA A 132 24.80 -0.19 2.12
C ALA A 132 25.14 -0.69 0.70
N PRO A 133 24.44 -1.70 0.16
CA PRO A 133 24.63 -2.19 -1.21
C PRO A 133 24.50 -1.07 -2.24
N VAL A 134 25.17 -1.23 -3.37
CA VAL A 134 25.06 -0.29 -4.49
C VAL A 134 23.64 -0.22 -5.01
N ILE A 135 23.10 0.97 -5.17
CA ILE A 135 21.82 1.23 -5.84
C ILE A 135 22.08 1.25 -7.34
N SER A 136 21.39 0.36 -8.06
CA SER A 136 21.56 0.22 -9.51
C SER A 136 20.78 1.29 -10.26
N ASP A 137 19.56 1.56 -9.80
CA ASP A 137 18.60 2.41 -10.50
C ASP A 137 17.77 3.21 -9.49
N ILE A 138 17.33 4.40 -9.89
CA ILE A 138 16.47 5.28 -9.10
C ILE A 138 15.20 5.52 -9.90
N HIS A 139 14.05 5.20 -9.29
CA HIS A 139 12.73 5.42 -9.86
C HIS A 139 11.96 6.43 -9.03
N LEU A 140 11.25 7.34 -9.69
CA LEU A 140 10.30 8.24 -9.04
C LEU A 140 8.89 7.66 -9.14
N SER A 141 8.19 7.62 -8.01
CA SER A 141 6.82 7.14 -7.92
C SER A 141 5.86 8.21 -7.36
N ASP A 142 4.57 7.94 -7.46
CA ASP A 142 3.51 8.75 -6.84
C ASP A 142 3.24 8.38 -5.38
N ASP A 143 3.85 7.31 -4.87
CA ASP A 143 3.79 6.96 -3.44
C ASP A 143 4.53 8.01 -2.59
N ALA A 144 4.08 8.18 -1.36
CA ALA A 144 4.70 9.05 -0.36
C ALA A 144 6.03 8.50 0.19
N ARG A 145 6.31 7.24 -0.03
CA ARG A 145 7.38 6.48 0.65
C ARG A 145 8.69 6.52 -0.11
N LEU A 146 9.77 6.41 0.66
CA LEU A 146 11.11 6.10 0.14
C LEU A 146 11.42 4.64 0.49
N THR A 147 11.67 3.81 -0.52
CA THR A 147 11.90 2.37 -0.33
C THR A 147 12.98 1.84 -1.26
N VAL A 148 13.78 0.89 -0.78
CA VAL A 148 14.69 0.14 -1.65
C VAL A 148 14.11 -1.22 -1.96
N HIS A 149 13.89 -1.47 -3.24
CA HIS A 149 13.44 -2.76 -3.75
C HIS A 149 14.63 -3.63 -4.13
N ARG A 150 14.69 -4.82 -3.54
CA ARG A 150 15.62 -5.88 -3.97
C ARG A 150 14.94 -6.66 -5.08
N VAL A 151 15.30 -6.37 -6.33
CA VAL A 151 14.71 -6.99 -7.51
C VAL A 151 15.57 -8.20 -7.92
N PRO A 152 15.00 -9.42 -7.96
CA PRO A 152 15.73 -10.59 -8.41
C PRO A 152 16.08 -10.49 -9.91
N ARG A 153 17.32 -10.80 -10.27
CA ARG A 153 17.77 -10.83 -11.67
C ARG A 153 17.39 -12.10 -12.41
N THR A 154 17.11 -13.16 -11.66
CA THR A 154 16.77 -14.50 -12.17
C THR A 154 15.69 -15.11 -11.29
N GLY A 155 15.18 -16.29 -11.66
CA GLY A 155 14.29 -17.08 -10.80
C GLY A 155 14.96 -17.64 -9.54
N TYR A 156 16.26 -17.43 -9.36
CA TYR A 156 16.97 -17.82 -8.15
C TYR A 156 17.11 -16.65 -7.19
N PRO A 157 16.69 -16.79 -5.92
CA PRO A 157 16.66 -15.70 -4.96
C PRO A 157 18.06 -15.39 -4.34
N PHE A 158 19.10 -15.33 -5.16
CA PHE A 158 20.48 -15.01 -4.73
C PHE A 158 21.06 -13.78 -5.40
N LEU A 159 20.67 -13.51 -6.65
CA LEU A 159 21.18 -12.41 -7.45
C LEU A 159 20.16 -11.28 -7.48
N PHE A 160 20.48 -10.19 -6.80
CA PHE A 160 19.61 -9.02 -6.71
C PHE A 160 20.27 -7.80 -7.33
N ARG A 161 19.44 -6.90 -7.83
CA ARG A 161 19.75 -5.49 -7.99
C ARG A 161 18.93 -4.69 -6.99
N HIS A 162 19.44 -3.55 -6.60
CA HIS A 162 18.76 -2.66 -5.66
C HIS A 162 18.27 -1.45 -6.42
N VAL A 163 16.96 -1.26 -6.45
CA VAL A 163 16.30 -0.12 -7.08
C VAL A 163 15.71 0.75 -5.99
N LEU A 164 16.16 1.99 -5.90
CA LEU A 164 15.59 2.98 -4.99
C LEU A 164 14.33 3.56 -5.63
N VAL A 165 13.20 3.38 -4.98
CA VAL A 165 11.95 4.05 -5.38
C VAL A 165 11.75 5.22 -4.43
N ALA A 166 11.89 6.42 -4.97
CA ALA A 166 11.69 7.66 -4.25
C ALA A 166 10.31 8.24 -4.58
N GLY A 167 9.51 8.47 -3.56
CA GLY A 167 8.23 9.13 -3.73
C GLY A 167 8.41 10.59 -4.14
N MET A 168 7.85 10.99 -5.27
CA MET A 168 7.85 12.40 -5.68
C MET A 168 7.21 13.31 -4.62
N PRO A 169 6.12 12.90 -3.92
CA PRO A 169 5.59 13.66 -2.81
C PRO A 169 6.58 13.86 -1.66
N ALA A 170 7.39 12.87 -1.32
CA ALA A 170 8.40 13.02 -0.27
C ALA A 170 9.47 14.06 -0.65
N LEU A 171 9.90 14.06 -1.90
CA LEU A 171 10.85 15.05 -2.43
C LEU A 171 10.28 16.47 -2.47
N GLN A 172 8.97 16.63 -2.70
CA GLN A 172 8.33 17.95 -2.80
C GLN A 172 7.83 18.50 -1.46
N CYS A 173 7.41 17.65 -0.53
CA CYS A 173 6.78 18.07 0.72
C CYS A 173 7.77 18.12 1.90
N LEU A 174 8.85 17.33 1.87
CA LEU A 174 9.89 17.34 2.89
C LEU A 174 11.03 18.28 2.51
N THR A 175 11.67 18.91 3.51
CA THR A 175 12.90 19.69 3.31
C THR A 175 14.05 18.78 2.92
N LEU A 176 15.14 19.38 2.41
CA LEU A 176 16.35 18.62 2.06
C LEU A 176 16.90 17.83 3.26
N ASP A 177 16.90 18.43 4.44
CA ASP A 177 17.45 17.79 5.64
C ASP A 177 16.53 16.67 6.15
N GLN A 178 15.21 16.87 6.13
CA GLN A 178 14.23 15.80 6.42
C GLN A 178 14.35 14.65 5.40
N PHE A 179 14.54 14.97 4.12
CA PHE A 179 14.73 13.94 3.09
C PHE A 179 16.05 13.17 3.26
N LYS A 180 17.13 13.86 3.67
CA LYS A 180 18.40 13.19 4.04
C LYS A 180 18.21 12.22 5.19
N CYS A 181 17.49 12.59 6.24
CA CYS A 181 17.18 11.70 7.36
C CYS A 181 16.35 10.48 6.90
N LEU A 182 15.35 10.70 6.06
CA LEU A 182 14.54 9.62 5.51
C LEU A 182 15.36 8.67 4.64
N LEU A 183 16.28 9.19 3.84
CA LEU A 183 17.22 8.41 3.04
C LEU A 183 18.19 7.63 3.92
N ALA A 184 18.70 8.23 4.99
CA ALA A 184 19.57 7.57 5.96
C ALA A 184 18.86 6.41 6.67
N ALA A 185 17.62 6.61 7.11
CA ALA A 185 16.79 5.55 7.67
C ALA A 185 16.61 4.38 6.69
N CYS A 186 16.38 4.68 5.40
CA CYS A 186 16.22 3.69 4.34
C CYS A 186 17.52 2.93 4.04
N MET A 187 18.67 3.61 4.00
CA MET A 187 19.98 2.99 3.74
C MET A 187 20.46 2.17 4.95
N GLY A 188 20.22 2.65 6.18
CA GLY A 188 20.47 1.89 7.40
C GLY A 188 19.64 0.60 7.46
N GLU A 189 18.34 0.66 7.15
CA GLU A 189 17.50 -0.53 7.03
C GLU A 189 18.07 -1.52 6.01
N LEU A 190 18.50 -1.05 4.84
CA LEU A 190 19.07 -1.89 3.79
C LEU A 190 20.38 -2.57 4.22
N SER A 191 21.23 -1.85 4.93
CA SER A 191 22.49 -2.38 5.48
C SER A 191 22.22 -3.43 6.57
N ALA A 192 21.29 -3.14 7.48
CA ALA A 192 20.95 -4.00 8.62
C ALA A 192 20.34 -5.36 8.22
N VAL A 193 19.75 -5.48 7.03
CA VAL A 193 19.25 -6.79 6.52
C VAL A 193 20.31 -7.87 6.51
N ARG A 194 21.60 -7.52 6.47
CA ARG A 194 22.71 -8.47 6.52
C ARG A 194 22.92 -9.10 7.91
N THR A 195 22.52 -8.41 8.96
CA THR A 195 22.76 -8.80 10.36
C THR A 195 21.49 -9.09 11.14
N ASP A 196 20.33 -8.56 10.68
CA ASP A 196 19.04 -8.77 11.34
C ASP A 196 18.22 -9.86 10.64
N VAL A 197 18.02 -10.98 11.33
CA VAL A 197 17.25 -12.12 10.83
C VAL A 197 15.80 -11.75 10.53
N ALA A 198 15.19 -10.87 11.35
CA ALA A 198 13.81 -10.43 11.12
C ALA A 198 13.71 -9.61 9.83
N GLY A 199 14.64 -8.70 9.60
CA GLY A 199 14.76 -7.93 8.36
C GLY A 199 14.97 -8.82 7.14
N TRP A 200 15.86 -9.84 7.26
CA TRP A 200 16.09 -10.82 6.19
C TRP A 200 14.82 -11.59 5.82
N ILE A 201 14.05 -12.10 6.81
CA ILE A 201 12.79 -12.82 6.58
C ILE A 201 11.75 -11.93 5.91
N THR A 202 11.63 -10.68 6.37
CA THR A 202 10.71 -9.69 5.80
C THR A 202 11.07 -9.39 4.33
N GLN A 203 12.34 -9.19 4.04
CA GLN A 203 12.82 -8.99 2.66
C GLN A 203 12.61 -10.22 1.79
N LEU A 204 12.83 -11.39 2.33
CA LEU A 204 12.60 -12.65 1.60
C LEU A 204 11.11 -12.81 1.26
N ALA A 205 10.21 -12.52 2.17
CA ALA A 205 8.76 -12.54 1.90
C ALA A 205 8.37 -11.54 0.79
N ARG A 206 8.98 -10.34 0.77
CA ARG A 206 8.80 -9.35 -0.31
C ARG A 206 9.30 -9.92 -1.66
N THR A 207 10.45 -10.59 -1.66
CA THR A 207 11.01 -11.24 -2.86
C THR A 207 10.06 -12.31 -3.42
N TRP A 208 9.50 -13.17 -2.57
CA TRP A 208 8.55 -14.19 -3.02
C TRP A 208 7.25 -13.61 -3.57
N ARG A 209 6.80 -12.49 -3.04
CA ARG A 209 5.66 -11.74 -3.58
C ARG A 209 5.97 -11.18 -4.97
N GLN A 210 7.19 -10.67 -5.19
CA GLN A 210 7.65 -10.22 -6.52
C GLN A 210 7.66 -11.38 -7.53
N TYR A 211 8.20 -12.56 -7.15
CA TYR A 211 8.13 -13.73 -8.02
C TYR A 211 6.69 -14.12 -8.35
N ARG A 212 5.80 -14.07 -7.38
CA ARG A 212 4.39 -14.38 -7.61
C ARG A 212 3.75 -13.44 -8.64
N SER A 213 3.98 -12.14 -8.54
CA SER A 213 3.50 -11.18 -9.55
C SER A 213 4.15 -11.43 -10.92
N ALA A 214 5.46 -11.70 -10.94
CA ALA A 214 6.19 -11.94 -12.18
C ALA A 214 5.74 -13.20 -12.94
N VAL A 215 5.30 -14.25 -12.25
CA VAL A 215 4.82 -15.50 -12.90
C VAL A 215 3.33 -15.47 -13.24
N ALA A 216 2.59 -14.47 -12.76
CA ALA A 216 1.18 -14.29 -13.11
C ALA A 216 1.07 -13.97 -14.61
N GLY A 217 0.45 -14.77 -15.40
CA GLY A 217 0.30 -14.54 -16.85
C GLY A 217 1.45 -15.01 -17.74
N ARG A 218 2.59 -15.51 -17.19
CA ARG A 218 3.68 -16.06 -17.99
C ARG A 218 3.54 -17.58 -18.18
N TRP A 219 3.78 -18.06 -19.40
CA TRP A 219 3.76 -19.48 -19.76
C TRP A 219 5.20 -19.96 -19.98
N SER A 220 5.80 -20.49 -18.92
CA SER A 220 7.11 -21.16 -18.98
C SER A 220 7.14 -22.29 -17.95
N PRO A 221 8.02 -23.31 -18.11
CA PRO A 221 8.17 -24.38 -17.11
C PRO A 221 8.46 -23.85 -15.69
N ALA A 222 9.33 -22.85 -15.58
CA ALA A 222 9.62 -22.19 -14.31
C ALA A 222 8.40 -21.45 -13.75
N ALA A 223 7.62 -20.76 -14.59
CA ALA A 223 6.43 -20.05 -14.14
C ALA A 223 5.36 -21.01 -13.64
N MET A 224 5.18 -22.18 -14.28
CA MET A 224 4.26 -23.22 -13.82
C MET A 224 4.68 -23.79 -12.47
N LEU A 225 5.96 -24.13 -12.33
CA LEU A 225 6.54 -24.60 -11.07
C LEU A 225 6.31 -23.59 -9.94
N TYR A 226 6.68 -22.34 -10.19
CA TYR A 226 6.55 -21.28 -9.18
C TYR A 226 5.10 -20.95 -8.85
N ARG A 227 4.17 -21.01 -9.80
CA ARG A 227 2.73 -20.81 -9.48
C ARG A 227 2.22 -21.85 -8.48
N VAL A 228 2.58 -23.12 -8.67
CA VAL A 228 2.17 -24.20 -7.74
C VAL A 228 2.85 -24.02 -6.38
N PHE A 229 4.16 -23.81 -6.36
CA PHE A 229 4.92 -23.64 -5.13
C PHE A 229 4.48 -22.40 -4.35
N LEU A 230 4.40 -21.24 -5.00
CA LEU A 230 4.09 -19.97 -4.36
C LEU A 230 2.60 -19.84 -3.95
N ALA A 231 1.71 -20.66 -4.50
CA ALA A 231 0.32 -20.68 -4.06
C ALA A 231 0.16 -21.03 -2.56
N ALA A 232 1.04 -21.91 -2.05
CA ALA A 232 1.03 -22.28 -0.64
C ALA A 232 2.12 -21.55 0.17
N TYR A 233 3.30 -21.35 -0.44
CA TYR A 233 4.48 -20.87 0.26
C TYR A 233 4.47 -19.34 0.51
N GLU A 234 4.04 -18.52 -0.46
CA GLU A 234 4.02 -17.06 -0.29
C GLU A 234 3.07 -16.60 0.82
N PRO A 235 1.84 -17.13 0.97
CA PRO A 235 0.98 -16.77 2.09
C PRO A 235 1.58 -17.10 3.46
N LEU A 236 2.27 -18.24 3.57
CA LEU A 236 2.98 -18.64 4.77
C LEU A 236 4.08 -17.63 5.12
N MET A 237 4.97 -17.33 4.17
CA MET A 237 6.06 -16.38 4.37
C MET A 237 5.56 -14.98 4.68
N THR A 238 4.49 -14.54 4.01
CA THR A 238 3.87 -13.24 4.29
C THR A 238 3.30 -13.18 5.71
N ALA A 239 2.65 -14.23 6.19
CA ALA A 239 2.12 -14.28 7.55
C ALA A 239 3.23 -14.28 8.62
N LEU A 240 4.32 -15.00 8.39
CA LEU A 240 5.48 -15.00 9.27
C LEU A 240 6.17 -13.63 9.30
N ALA A 241 6.41 -13.03 8.12
CA ALA A 241 7.02 -11.72 7.98
C ALA A 241 6.19 -10.60 8.62
N ALA A 242 4.86 -10.62 8.47
CA ALA A 242 3.97 -9.59 9.04
C ALA A 242 4.09 -9.46 10.56
N ARG A 243 4.50 -10.53 11.25
CA ARG A 243 4.71 -10.52 12.70
C ARG A 243 6.06 -9.91 13.10
N LEU A 244 7.03 -9.93 12.20
CA LEU A 244 8.37 -9.38 12.40
C LEU A 244 8.47 -7.92 11.90
N ASP A 245 7.64 -7.55 10.94
CA ASP A 245 7.70 -6.26 10.23
C ASP A 245 7.49 -5.06 11.19
N GLY A 246 6.59 -5.18 12.18
CA GLY A 246 6.33 -4.09 13.12
C GLY A 246 7.55 -3.68 13.95
N ALA A 247 8.29 -4.65 14.50
CA ALA A 247 9.52 -4.38 15.25
C ALA A 247 10.65 -3.87 14.35
N HIS A 248 10.71 -4.36 13.11
CA HIS A 248 11.71 -3.93 12.13
C HIS A 248 11.47 -2.48 11.68
N ARG A 249 10.21 -2.09 11.45
CA ARG A 249 9.85 -0.71 11.09
C ARG A 249 10.17 0.31 12.18
N LEU A 250 10.04 -0.05 13.45
CA LEU A 250 10.43 0.83 14.57
C LEU A 250 11.92 1.14 14.55
N LYS A 251 12.76 0.13 14.26
CA LYS A 251 14.23 0.30 14.21
C LYS A 251 14.70 1.18 13.05
N ARG A 252 13.89 1.33 12.00
CA ARG A 252 14.25 2.12 10.81
C ARG A 252 14.63 3.56 11.17
N ASP A 253 13.83 4.20 12.01
CA ASP A 253 14.03 5.60 12.37
C ASP A 253 15.30 5.80 13.23
N HIS A 254 15.72 4.76 13.94
CA HIS A 254 16.94 4.80 14.74
C HIS A 254 18.21 4.96 13.89
N TYR A 255 18.22 4.41 12.65
CA TYR A 255 19.37 4.60 11.76
C TYR A 255 19.56 6.05 11.33
N ALA A 256 18.49 6.87 11.29
CA ALA A 256 18.63 8.29 10.98
C ALA A 256 19.41 9.06 12.05
N LEU A 257 19.39 8.60 13.32
CA LEU A 257 20.15 9.20 14.42
C LEU A 257 21.68 9.06 14.26
N GLU A 258 22.13 8.15 13.41
CA GLU A 258 23.57 7.99 13.13
C GLU A 258 24.14 9.16 12.30
N VAL A 259 23.29 9.91 11.58
CA VAL A 259 23.70 10.97 10.67
C VAL A 259 23.03 12.33 10.94
N ALA A 260 22.06 12.38 11.84
CA ALA A 260 21.29 13.59 12.14
C ALA A 260 21.02 13.75 13.62
N SER A 261 20.69 14.99 14.04
CA SER A 261 20.27 15.27 15.41
C SER A 261 18.89 14.69 15.69
N ASP A 262 18.62 14.39 16.96
CA ASP A 262 17.34 13.86 17.44
C ASP A 262 16.17 14.73 17.00
N ASP A 263 16.27 16.05 17.15
CA ASP A 263 15.23 17.01 16.74
C ASP A 263 14.91 16.90 15.25
N LEU A 264 15.92 16.77 14.39
CA LEU A 264 15.74 16.64 12.94
C LEU A 264 15.10 15.30 12.56
N VAL A 265 15.43 14.22 13.28
CA VAL A 265 14.78 12.92 13.08
C VAL A 265 13.32 12.96 13.53
N VAL A 266 13.01 13.63 14.64
CA VAL A 266 11.62 13.89 15.07
C VAL A 266 10.87 14.67 14.00
N ASP A 267 11.45 15.75 13.49
CA ASP A 267 10.86 16.57 12.43
C ASP A 267 10.61 15.77 11.14
N MET A 268 11.52 14.87 10.78
CA MET A 268 11.33 13.96 9.64
C MET A 268 10.17 13.00 9.87
N ILE A 269 10.08 12.35 11.04
CA ILE A 269 9.01 11.39 11.37
C ILE A 269 7.66 12.09 11.32
N VAL A 270 7.54 13.26 11.93
CA VAL A 270 6.30 14.03 11.96
C VAL A 270 5.94 14.56 10.57
N GLY A 271 6.93 15.07 9.83
CA GLY A 271 6.76 15.53 8.45
C GLY A 271 6.24 14.43 7.53
N GLU A 272 6.79 13.20 7.66
CA GLU A 272 6.31 12.02 6.91
C GLU A 272 4.84 11.72 7.22
N VAL A 273 4.43 11.71 8.49
CA VAL A 273 3.04 11.47 8.92
C VAL A 273 2.09 12.54 8.37
N ILE A 274 2.46 13.80 8.45
CA ILE A 274 1.64 14.92 7.96
C ILE A 274 1.49 14.85 6.44
N MET A 275 2.57 14.61 5.72
CA MET A 275 2.58 14.45 4.27
C MET A 275 1.68 13.29 3.83
N GLN A 276 1.84 12.12 4.44
CA GLN A 276 1.03 10.94 4.13
C GLN A 276 -0.46 11.20 4.37
N ARG A 277 -0.79 11.85 5.48
CA ARG A 277 -2.17 12.20 5.80
C ARG A 277 -2.75 13.21 4.81
N PHE A 278 -2.00 14.24 4.46
CA PHE A 278 -2.38 15.21 3.44
C PHE A 278 -2.68 14.55 2.09
N LEU A 279 -1.81 13.66 1.64
CA LEU A 279 -1.99 12.94 0.39
C LEU A 279 -3.25 12.07 0.41
N LYS A 280 -3.45 11.33 1.50
CA LYS A 280 -4.53 10.34 1.63
C LYS A 280 -5.91 10.98 1.85
N GLU A 281 -5.98 12.03 2.67
CA GLU A 281 -7.26 12.64 3.07
C GLU A 281 -7.65 13.86 2.22
N ILE A 282 -6.68 14.56 1.64
CA ILE A 282 -6.95 15.82 0.93
C ILE A 282 -6.58 15.73 -0.55
N TYR A 283 -5.31 15.40 -0.85
CA TYR A 283 -4.77 15.60 -2.18
C TYR A 283 -5.30 14.60 -3.21
N TRP A 284 -5.08 13.31 -3.01
CA TRP A 284 -5.55 12.29 -3.95
C TRP A 284 -7.06 12.23 -4.10
N PRO A 285 -7.87 12.38 -3.02
CA PRO A 285 -9.31 12.50 -3.18
C PRO A 285 -9.73 13.69 -4.06
N ALA A 286 -9.08 14.85 -3.91
CA ALA A 286 -9.38 16.02 -4.73
C ALA A 286 -8.96 15.83 -6.20
N VAL A 287 -7.77 15.25 -6.44
CA VAL A 287 -7.30 14.91 -7.79
C VAL A 287 -8.28 13.94 -8.46
N MET A 288 -8.66 12.86 -7.77
CA MET A 288 -9.56 11.85 -8.32
C MET A 288 -11.01 12.33 -8.50
N ALA A 289 -11.45 13.33 -7.72
CA ALA A 289 -12.75 13.98 -7.92
C ALA A 289 -12.83 14.76 -9.24
N ALA A 290 -11.70 15.27 -9.76
CA ALA A 290 -11.66 15.94 -11.04
C ALA A 290 -12.03 15.00 -12.22
N ALA A 291 -11.87 13.69 -12.07
CA ALA A 291 -12.32 12.70 -13.05
C ALA A 291 -13.85 12.73 -13.28
N GLU A 292 -14.63 13.19 -12.30
CA GLU A 292 -16.09 13.30 -12.45
C GLU A 292 -16.48 14.33 -13.53
N HIS A 293 -15.62 15.33 -13.77
CA HIS A 293 -15.88 16.46 -14.68
C HIS A 293 -15.10 16.40 -16.01
N SER A 294 -14.02 15.61 -16.09
CA SER A 294 -13.17 15.53 -17.29
C SER A 294 -12.93 14.09 -17.67
N ALA A 295 -13.08 13.76 -18.96
CA ALA A 295 -12.85 12.41 -19.50
C ALA A 295 -11.38 12.03 -19.57
N THR A 296 -10.48 13.03 -19.57
CA THR A 296 -9.02 12.81 -19.62
C THR A 296 -8.35 13.49 -18.45
N PRO A 297 -7.25 12.90 -17.92
CA PRO A 297 -6.50 13.49 -16.80
C PRO A 297 -5.64 14.68 -17.32
N ASN A 298 -6.29 15.81 -17.54
CA ASN A 298 -5.60 17.07 -17.93
C ASN A 298 -4.98 17.78 -16.71
N PHE A 299 -4.91 17.11 -15.58
CA PHE A 299 -4.44 17.65 -14.32
C PHE A 299 -2.96 17.32 -14.13
N LYS A 300 -2.15 18.35 -13.86
CA LYS A 300 -0.72 18.20 -13.55
C LYS A 300 -0.54 18.04 -12.04
N VAL A 301 -0.49 16.77 -11.62
CA VAL A 301 -0.53 16.40 -10.20
C VAL A 301 0.72 16.89 -9.43
N PHE A 302 1.91 16.64 -9.94
CA PHE A 302 3.15 16.98 -9.22
C PHE A 302 3.52 18.45 -9.35
N ARG A 303 3.13 19.13 -10.43
CA ARG A 303 3.42 20.56 -10.62
C ARG A 303 2.85 21.45 -9.51
N ASN A 304 1.68 21.08 -8.97
CA ASN A 304 0.97 21.89 -7.98
C ASN A 304 1.05 21.31 -6.56
N LEU A 305 1.62 20.12 -6.38
CA LEU A 305 1.58 19.39 -5.11
C LEU A 305 2.17 20.20 -3.96
N GLU A 306 3.40 20.71 -4.13
CA GLU A 306 4.09 21.50 -3.10
C GLU A 306 3.30 22.75 -2.70
N ALA A 307 2.80 23.50 -3.68
CA ALA A 307 2.03 24.72 -3.43
C ALA A 307 0.71 24.42 -2.70
N VAL A 308 0.01 23.34 -3.08
CA VAL A 308 -1.22 22.91 -2.41
C VAL A 308 -0.93 22.40 -1.00
N PHE A 309 0.15 21.64 -0.80
CA PHE A 309 0.58 21.18 0.51
C PHE A 309 0.78 22.36 1.46
N ARG A 310 1.60 23.34 1.09
CA ARG A 310 1.87 24.54 1.91
C ARG A 310 0.64 25.36 2.19
N LYS A 311 -0.29 25.47 1.22
CA LYS A 311 -1.53 26.24 1.38
C LYS A 311 -2.54 25.56 2.32
N ARG A 312 -2.62 24.22 2.28
CA ARG A 312 -3.64 23.45 3.00
C ARG A 312 -3.19 22.98 4.37
N VAL A 313 -1.89 22.79 4.56
CA VAL A 313 -1.30 22.32 5.83
C VAL A 313 -0.90 23.53 6.66
N SER A 314 -1.89 24.16 7.31
CA SER A 314 -1.66 25.29 8.24
C SER A 314 -1.09 24.79 9.58
N PRO A 315 -0.44 25.66 10.38
CA PRO A 315 0.05 25.29 11.71
C PRO A 315 -1.02 24.67 12.62
N ASP A 316 -2.25 25.19 12.58
CA ASP A 316 -3.38 24.67 13.37
C ASP A 316 -3.79 23.26 12.91
N THR A 317 -3.80 23.04 11.58
CA THR A 317 -4.06 21.71 10.99
C THR A 317 -3.00 20.71 11.45
N VAL A 318 -1.73 21.11 11.42
CA VAL A 318 -0.59 20.29 11.84
C VAL A 318 -0.74 19.89 13.30
N GLN A 319 -0.99 20.85 14.21
CA GLN A 319 -1.14 20.52 15.63
C GLN A 319 -2.29 19.52 15.88
N THR A 320 -3.40 19.70 15.18
CA THR A 320 -4.53 18.77 15.27
C THR A 320 -4.15 17.38 14.77
N TRP A 321 -3.52 17.29 13.61
CA TRP A 321 -3.11 16.03 12.99
C TRP A 321 -2.06 15.28 13.80
N VAL A 322 -1.07 15.99 14.34
CA VAL A 322 -0.05 15.41 15.22
C VAL A 322 -0.70 14.83 16.49
N ARG A 323 -1.62 15.59 17.12
CA ARG A 323 -2.35 15.12 18.30
C ARG A 323 -3.16 13.86 18.02
N GLU A 324 -3.88 13.82 16.91
CA GLU A 324 -4.68 12.65 16.52
C GLU A 324 -3.82 11.44 16.17
N ALA A 325 -2.71 11.62 15.47
CA ALA A 325 -1.75 10.56 15.17
C ALA A 325 -1.07 10.04 16.45
N PHE A 326 -0.73 10.94 17.38
CA PHE A 326 -0.10 10.58 18.64
C PHE A 326 -1.02 9.73 19.55
N VAL A 327 -2.32 10.01 19.57
CA VAL A 327 -3.31 9.19 20.31
C VAL A 327 -3.81 7.96 19.52
N GLY A 328 -3.24 7.71 18.34
CA GLY A 328 -3.54 6.53 17.51
C GLY A 328 -4.87 6.59 16.74
N LYS A 329 -5.49 7.77 16.62
CA LYS A 329 -6.70 7.97 15.81
C LYS A 329 -6.41 7.94 14.30
N TRP A 330 -5.15 8.16 13.92
CA TRP A 330 -4.70 8.09 12.53
C TRP A 330 -3.47 7.20 12.38
N ARG A 331 -3.47 6.37 11.34
CA ARG A 331 -2.33 5.54 10.89
C ARG A 331 -2.38 5.43 9.37
N ASP A 332 -1.21 5.32 8.75
CA ASP A 332 -1.13 5.16 7.29
C ASP A 332 -1.71 3.81 6.84
N ASP A 333 -1.29 2.73 7.46
CA ASP A 333 -1.80 1.38 7.22
C ASP A 333 -1.97 0.58 8.53
N ALA A 334 -2.52 -0.65 8.42
CA ALA A 334 -2.73 -1.53 9.56
C ALA A 334 -1.42 -2.03 10.22
N CYS A 335 -0.31 -1.96 9.49
CA CYS A 335 1.01 -2.38 9.96
C CYS A 335 1.87 -1.19 10.43
N ASP A 336 1.37 0.05 10.30
CA ASP A 336 2.04 1.25 10.79
C ASP A 336 2.12 1.20 12.34
N PRO A 337 3.32 1.29 12.94
CA PRO A 337 3.47 1.31 14.39
C PRO A 337 2.80 2.54 15.03
N GLY A 338 2.55 3.58 14.25
CA GLY A 338 1.96 4.85 14.67
C GLY A 338 3.00 5.82 15.27
N LEU A 339 2.68 7.10 15.21
CA LEU A 339 3.58 8.19 15.57
C LEU A 339 4.16 8.03 16.99
N LYS A 340 3.30 7.75 17.99
CA LYS A 340 3.74 7.62 19.38
C LYS A 340 4.78 6.50 19.58
N ALA A 341 4.59 5.36 18.93
CA ALA A 341 5.51 4.24 19.06
C ALA A 341 6.87 4.56 18.41
N ARG A 342 6.87 5.20 17.24
CA ARG A 342 8.10 5.64 16.55
C ARG A 342 8.90 6.65 17.38
N LEU A 343 8.22 7.64 17.96
CA LEU A 343 8.88 8.65 18.82
C LEU A 343 9.41 8.05 20.13
N ASN A 344 8.65 7.17 20.77
CA ASN A 344 9.12 6.49 21.97
C ASN A 344 10.37 5.64 21.72
N GLU A 345 10.48 5.00 20.53
CA GLU A 345 11.65 4.20 20.15
C GLU A 345 12.94 5.02 20.07
N ILE A 346 12.83 6.29 19.67
CA ILE A 346 13.97 7.23 19.63
C ILE A 346 14.11 8.07 20.91
N GLY A 347 13.35 7.75 21.99
CA GLY A 347 13.45 8.38 23.28
C GLY A 347 12.71 9.72 23.44
N HIS A 348 11.84 10.09 22.50
CA HIS A 348 11.07 11.33 22.54
C HIS A 348 9.62 11.09 22.96
N GLY A 349 9.14 11.78 24.02
CA GLY A 349 7.79 11.64 24.56
C GLY A 349 6.82 12.76 24.21
N ASP A 350 7.31 13.91 23.74
CA ASP A 350 6.47 15.06 23.39
C ASP A 350 6.92 15.67 22.07
N VAL A 351 5.99 16.23 21.29
CA VAL A 351 6.26 16.74 19.94
C VAL A 351 5.74 18.15 19.79
N ARG A 352 6.67 19.06 19.51
CA ARG A 352 6.38 20.38 18.96
C ARG A 352 6.90 20.41 17.52
N TYR A 353 6.02 20.32 16.57
CA TYR A 353 6.36 20.43 15.15
C TYR A 353 5.88 21.75 14.59
N VAL A 354 6.76 22.44 13.89
CA VAL A 354 6.45 23.64 13.11
C VAL A 354 6.72 23.29 11.65
N PRO A 355 5.72 23.43 10.74
CA PRO A 355 5.96 23.19 9.33
C PRO A 355 7.11 24.08 8.84
N PRO A 356 8.11 23.49 8.16
CA PRO A 356 9.23 24.28 7.65
C PRO A 356 8.77 25.21 6.51
N GLU A 357 9.28 26.44 6.50
CA GLU A 357 9.06 27.39 5.40
C GLU A 357 9.96 27.09 4.18
N ALA A 358 10.99 26.27 4.35
CA ALA A 358 11.94 25.92 3.31
C ALA A 358 11.30 25.17 2.13
N ALA A 359 11.87 25.35 0.94
CA ALA A 359 11.45 24.63 -0.26
C ALA A 359 11.62 23.11 -0.11
N GLY A 360 10.80 22.34 -0.85
CA GLY A 360 10.96 20.90 -0.91
C GLY A 360 12.32 20.48 -1.47
N ALA A 361 12.81 19.31 -1.04
CA ALA A 361 14.09 18.76 -1.46
C ALA A 361 14.24 18.64 -2.98
N ALA A 362 13.13 18.43 -3.70
CA ALA A 362 13.11 18.25 -5.15
C ALA A 362 13.74 19.44 -5.91
N GLN A 363 13.47 20.68 -5.48
CA GLN A 363 14.00 21.86 -6.15
C GLN A 363 15.53 21.91 -6.10
N MET A 364 16.11 21.55 -4.95
CA MET A 364 17.57 21.55 -4.76
C MET A 364 18.23 20.36 -5.43
N LEU A 365 17.61 19.17 -5.36
CA LEU A 365 18.20 17.92 -5.86
C LEU A 365 18.09 17.77 -7.39
N PHE A 366 17.05 18.34 -8.01
CA PHE A 366 16.90 18.29 -9.47
C PHE A 366 17.48 19.53 -10.17
N GLY A 367 17.64 20.65 -9.46
CA GLY A 367 18.23 21.87 -10.02
C GLY A 367 17.58 22.28 -11.34
N ALA A 368 18.40 22.42 -12.40
CA ALA A 368 17.92 22.80 -13.74
C ALA A 368 16.95 21.77 -14.36
N SER A 369 17.02 20.51 -13.97
CA SER A 369 16.15 19.43 -14.50
C SER A 369 14.79 19.37 -13.78
N TYR A 370 14.54 20.18 -12.75
CA TYR A 370 13.33 20.12 -11.94
C TYR A 370 12.05 20.11 -12.76
N GLN A 371 11.91 21.07 -13.68
CA GLN A 371 10.70 21.19 -14.49
C GLN A 371 10.50 20.00 -15.43
N TRP A 372 11.58 19.53 -16.02
CA TRP A 372 11.56 18.37 -16.91
C TRP A 372 11.16 17.09 -16.14
N VAL A 373 11.71 16.86 -14.95
CA VAL A 373 11.37 15.72 -14.12
C VAL A 373 9.88 15.74 -13.75
N ILE A 374 9.37 16.90 -13.32
CA ILE A 374 7.94 17.05 -12.98
C ILE A 374 7.04 16.75 -14.18
N ASP A 375 7.36 17.30 -15.37
CA ASP A 375 6.55 17.08 -16.57
C ASP A 375 6.53 15.60 -16.98
N ARG A 376 7.64 14.89 -16.79
CA ARG A 376 7.73 13.44 -17.02
C ARG A 376 6.89 12.65 -16.01
N CYS A 377 6.98 12.98 -14.73
CA CYS A 377 6.17 12.35 -13.69
C CYS A 377 4.67 12.59 -13.90
N ASP A 378 4.29 13.81 -14.28
CA ASP A 378 2.89 14.16 -14.59
C ASP A 378 2.37 13.37 -15.79
N ALA A 379 3.16 13.26 -16.86
CA ALA A 379 2.78 12.52 -18.06
C ALA A 379 2.62 11.03 -17.78
N ARG A 380 3.56 10.45 -17.05
CA ARG A 380 3.51 9.04 -16.65
C ARG A 380 2.32 8.74 -15.75
N TRP A 381 2.09 9.57 -14.74
CA TRP A 381 0.95 9.42 -13.85
C TRP A 381 -0.37 9.43 -14.63
N ALA A 382 -0.50 10.35 -15.58
CA ALA A 382 -1.68 10.45 -16.43
C ALA A 382 -1.88 9.19 -17.29
N GLU A 383 -0.82 8.60 -17.81
CA GLU A 383 -0.86 7.36 -18.61
C GLU A 383 -1.25 6.15 -17.72
N GLU A 384 -0.59 5.99 -16.56
CA GLU A 384 -0.84 4.87 -15.63
C GLU A 384 -2.26 4.89 -15.06
N HIS A 385 -2.83 6.07 -14.84
CA HIS A 385 -4.17 6.21 -14.25
C HIS A 385 -5.29 6.47 -15.27
N GLN A 386 -4.99 6.46 -16.58
CA GLN A 386 -5.96 6.79 -17.63
C GLN A 386 -7.19 5.89 -17.62
N GLU A 387 -7.01 4.60 -17.42
CA GLU A 387 -8.12 3.64 -17.39
C GLU A 387 -9.00 3.83 -16.14
N GLU A 388 -8.40 3.96 -14.98
CA GLU A 388 -9.14 4.22 -13.73
C GLU A 388 -9.89 5.57 -13.82
N TRP A 389 -9.24 6.59 -14.37
CA TRP A 389 -9.83 7.90 -14.59
C TRP A 389 -11.06 7.83 -15.49
N ARG A 390 -10.95 7.15 -16.64
CA ARG A 390 -12.07 6.95 -17.56
C ARG A 390 -13.22 6.20 -16.91
N ASN A 391 -12.94 5.12 -16.18
CA ASN A 391 -13.95 4.35 -15.47
C ASN A 391 -14.70 5.20 -14.43
N ARG A 392 -13.99 6.09 -13.73
CA ARG A 392 -14.60 7.03 -12.77
C ARG A 392 -15.47 8.06 -13.48
N HIS A 393 -14.99 8.61 -14.59
CA HIS A 393 -15.75 9.55 -15.41
C HIS A 393 -17.04 8.92 -15.94
N GLU A 394 -16.97 7.76 -16.57
CA GLU A 394 -18.15 7.05 -17.08
C GLU A 394 -19.16 6.71 -15.97
N LYS A 395 -18.67 6.34 -14.78
CA LYS A 395 -19.54 6.11 -13.62
C LYS A 395 -20.23 7.39 -13.19
N ALA A 396 -19.51 8.50 -13.14
CA ALA A 396 -20.08 9.80 -12.80
C ALA A 396 -21.12 10.23 -13.82
N GLN A 397 -20.83 10.09 -15.13
CA GLN A 397 -21.79 10.45 -16.19
C GLN A 397 -23.07 9.61 -16.10
N ARG A 398 -22.95 8.31 -15.83
CA ARG A 398 -24.14 7.44 -15.58
C ARG A 398 -24.94 7.91 -14.36
N GLN A 399 -24.27 8.31 -13.29
CA GLN A 399 -24.92 8.82 -12.07
C GLN A 399 -25.59 10.18 -12.30
N TYR A 400 -24.95 11.09 -13.07
CA TYR A 400 -25.58 12.34 -13.50
C TYR A 400 -26.83 12.09 -14.35
N GLY A 401 -26.76 11.20 -15.35
CA GLY A 401 -27.93 10.81 -16.14
C GLY A 401 -29.07 10.25 -15.28
N ARG A 402 -28.72 9.41 -14.30
CA ARG A 402 -29.72 8.86 -13.36
C ARG A 402 -30.32 9.97 -12.46
N LEU A 403 -29.50 10.91 -11.98
CA LEU A 403 -29.97 12.06 -11.20
C LEU A 403 -30.98 12.90 -11.99
N TYR A 404 -30.70 13.18 -13.27
CA TYR A 404 -31.63 13.93 -14.13
C TYR A 404 -32.94 13.16 -14.35
N ALA A 405 -32.86 11.87 -14.63
CA ALA A 405 -34.05 11.03 -14.79
C ALA A 405 -34.94 10.99 -13.53
N LEU A 406 -34.30 10.83 -12.35
CA LEU A 406 -35.03 10.86 -11.07
C LEU A 406 -35.62 12.23 -10.77
N ARG A 407 -34.95 13.33 -11.18
CA ARG A 407 -35.47 14.70 -11.03
C ARG A 407 -36.71 14.91 -11.88
N GLU A 408 -36.72 14.43 -13.11
CA GLU A 408 -37.92 14.46 -13.96
C GLU A 408 -39.05 13.62 -13.37
N LEU A 409 -38.77 12.42 -12.90
CA LEU A 409 -39.75 11.55 -12.28
C LEU A 409 -40.37 12.18 -11.02
N LEU A 410 -39.54 12.83 -10.19
CA LEU A 410 -39.98 13.59 -9.02
C LEU A 410 -40.97 14.71 -9.35
N GLN A 411 -40.79 15.37 -10.52
CA GLN A 411 -41.68 16.42 -10.96
C GLN A 411 -43.02 15.92 -11.52
N ARG A 412 -43.01 14.71 -12.15
CA ARG A 412 -44.21 14.16 -12.83
C ARG A 412 -45.07 13.33 -11.88
N GLU A 413 -44.49 12.41 -11.14
CA GLU A 413 -45.20 11.35 -10.43
C GLU A 413 -44.83 11.29 -8.93
N GLY A 414 -43.78 11.98 -8.52
CA GLY A 414 -43.17 11.87 -7.21
C GLY A 414 -42.23 10.65 -7.14
N LEU A 415 -41.39 10.59 -6.11
CA LEU A 415 -40.47 9.47 -5.85
C LEU A 415 -40.87 8.73 -4.58
N ARG A 416 -40.79 7.41 -4.59
CA ARG A 416 -41.10 6.56 -3.42
C ARG A 416 -40.00 5.53 -3.17
N GLY A 417 -39.90 5.08 -1.92
CA GLY A 417 -39.00 3.99 -1.52
C GLY A 417 -37.55 4.18 -1.93
N ASP A 418 -37.00 3.22 -2.64
CA ASP A 418 -35.58 3.19 -2.99
C ASP A 418 -35.16 4.28 -3.99
N GLU A 419 -36.06 4.67 -4.92
CA GLU A 419 -35.80 5.75 -5.87
C GLU A 419 -35.69 7.14 -5.18
N ALA A 420 -36.50 7.38 -4.16
CA ALA A 420 -36.44 8.57 -3.36
C ALA A 420 -35.08 8.67 -2.61
N MET A 421 -34.63 7.57 -2.02
CA MET A 421 -33.35 7.51 -1.33
C MET A 421 -32.17 7.62 -2.30
N GLU A 422 -32.25 7.00 -3.47
CA GLU A 422 -31.25 7.11 -4.53
C GLU A 422 -31.11 8.57 -4.99
N TYR A 423 -32.22 9.24 -5.23
CA TYR A 423 -32.22 10.68 -5.60
C TYR A 423 -31.53 11.54 -4.55
N ALA A 424 -31.90 11.40 -3.28
CA ALA A 424 -31.27 12.16 -2.20
C ALA A 424 -29.76 11.89 -2.07
N ALA A 425 -29.35 10.64 -2.23
CA ALA A 425 -27.96 10.26 -2.21
C ALA A 425 -27.16 10.87 -3.37
N LEU A 426 -27.73 10.91 -4.58
CA LEU A 426 -27.11 11.52 -5.74
C LEU A 426 -27.04 13.05 -5.61
N VAL A 427 -28.10 13.72 -5.13
CA VAL A 427 -28.08 15.15 -4.85
C VAL A 427 -27.02 15.49 -3.79
N LYS A 428 -26.95 14.72 -2.70
CA LYS A 428 -25.89 14.87 -1.68
C LYS A 428 -24.48 14.77 -2.25
N ARG A 429 -24.30 13.94 -3.26
CA ARG A 429 -22.97 13.68 -3.86
C ARG A 429 -22.55 14.79 -4.83
N TYR A 430 -23.47 15.27 -5.65
CA TYR A 430 -23.14 16.10 -6.80
C TYR A 430 -23.59 17.56 -6.69
N GLU A 431 -24.39 17.91 -5.69
CA GLU A 431 -24.91 19.26 -5.52
C GLU A 431 -24.50 19.86 -4.17
N THR A 432 -24.95 21.09 -3.91
CA THR A 432 -24.61 21.79 -2.67
C THR A 432 -25.26 21.14 -1.46
N PRO A 433 -24.67 21.30 -0.26
CA PRO A 433 -25.27 20.79 0.97
C PRO A 433 -26.68 21.33 1.24
N GLU A 434 -26.97 22.55 0.80
CA GLU A 434 -28.28 23.18 0.93
C GLU A 434 -29.31 22.52 0.01
N GLU A 435 -28.93 22.20 -1.22
CA GLU A 435 -29.78 21.47 -2.16
C GLU A 435 -30.02 20.03 -1.71
N ALA A 436 -28.98 19.38 -1.16
CA ALA A 436 -29.13 18.07 -0.55
C ALA A 436 -30.13 18.09 0.61
N MET A 437 -30.08 19.11 1.51
CA MET A 437 -31.04 19.22 2.60
C MET A 437 -32.46 19.36 2.07
N LYS A 438 -32.70 20.27 1.11
CA LYS A 438 -34.00 20.43 0.46
C LYS A 438 -34.52 19.15 -0.18
N ALA A 439 -33.62 18.38 -0.84
CA ALA A 439 -33.98 17.10 -1.44
C ALA A 439 -34.41 16.08 -0.38
N TYR A 440 -33.68 15.98 0.72
CA TYR A 440 -34.02 15.07 1.82
C TYR A 440 -35.34 15.47 2.52
N GLU A 441 -35.56 16.76 2.79
CA GLU A 441 -36.82 17.26 3.38
C GLU A 441 -38.00 16.98 2.43
N ARG A 442 -37.87 17.28 1.13
CA ARG A 442 -38.92 17.02 0.14
C ARG A 442 -39.29 15.52 0.02
N ILE A 443 -38.29 14.64 0.08
CA ILE A 443 -38.55 13.21 0.03
C ILE A 443 -39.26 12.73 1.29
N LEU A 444 -38.94 13.28 2.45
CA LEU A 444 -39.61 13.00 3.70
C LEU A 444 -41.09 13.43 3.65
N ASP A 445 -41.36 14.62 3.10
CA ASP A 445 -42.73 15.12 2.94
C ASP A 445 -43.59 14.23 2.00
N LEU A 446 -42.96 13.72 0.95
CA LEU A 446 -43.63 12.81 -0.01
C LEU A 446 -43.83 11.39 0.49
N ASN A 447 -43.06 10.99 1.50
CA ASN A 447 -43.03 9.62 2.04
C ASN A 447 -43.06 9.62 3.58
N PRO A 448 -44.07 10.20 4.21
CA PRO A 448 -44.09 10.37 5.67
C PRO A 448 -44.12 9.06 6.43
N ASP A 449 -44.63 7.99 5.85
CA ASP A 449 -44.82 6.69 6.51
C ASP A 449 -43.73 5.66 6.15
N ASP A 450 -42.65 6.06 5.48
CA ASP A 450 -41.52 5.17 5.19
C ASP A 450 -40.43 5.30 6.25
N ALA A 451 -40.27 4.23 7.07
CA ALA A 451 -39.28 4.19 8.15
C ALA A 451 -37.82 4.30 7.62
N ARG A 452 -37.51 3.76 6.44
CA ARG A 452 -36.17 3.80 5.84
C ARG A 452 -35.82 5.20 5.38
N ILE A 453 -36.79 5.93 4.83
CA ILE A 453 -36.62 7.35 4.44
C ILE A 453 -36.40 8.20 5.68
N ARG A 454 -37.24 8.06 6.71
CA ARG A 454 -37.03 8.78 8.00
C ARG A 454 -35.65 8.51 8.59
N PHE A 455 -35.19 7.26 8.57
CA PHE A 455 -33.85 6.90 9.02
C PHE A 455 -32.76 7.56 8.18
N GLY A 456 -32.88 7.51 6.85
CA GLY A 456 -31.90 8.11 5.91
C GLY A 456 -31.78 9.63 6.09
N VAL A 457 -32.94 10.32 6.19
CA VAL A 457 -33.00 11.77 6.43
C VAL A 457 -32.42 12.11 7.81
N GLY A 458 -32.82 11.39 8.85
CA GLY A 458 -32.29 11.57 10.20
C GLY A 458 -30.77 11.40 10.29
N LYS A 459 -30.23 10.35 9.65
CA LYS A 459 -28.79 10.13 9.52
C LYS A 459 -28.09 11.29 8.80
N PHE A 460 -28.67 11.79 7.72
CA PHE A 460 -28.12 12.94 6.99
C PHE A 460 -28.11 14.20 7.84
N MET A 461 -29.23 14.53 8.53
CA MET A 461 -29.33 15.68 9.42
C MET A 461 -28.29 15.64 10.55
N LEU A 462 -28.10 14.47 11.21
CA LEU A 462 -27.07 14.32 12.24
C LEU A 462 -25.65 14.55 11.69
N SER A 463 -25.37 14.08 10.48
CA SER A 463 -24.08 14.33 9.83
C SER A 463 -23.81 15.82 9.57
N ARG A 464 -24.85 16.64 9.57
CA ARG A 464 -24.82 18.11 9.44
C ARG A 464 -24.95 18.85 10.79
N LYS A 465 -24.87 18.12 11.91
CA LYS A 465 -25.04 18.63 13.27
C LYS A 465 -26.46 19.19 13.55
N ASP A 466 -27.43 18.74 12.79
CA ASP A 466 -28.83 19.11 12.99
C ASP A 466 -29.52 18.13 13.93
N VAL A 467 -29.82 18.60 15.15
CA VAL A 467 -30.46 17.82 16.23
C VAL A 467 -31.85 17.29 15.84
N ARG A 468 -32.54 17.90 14.86
CA ARG A 468 -33.83 17.42 14.36
C ARG A 468 -33.73 15.96 13.86
N GLY A 469 -32.56 15.55 13.42
CA GLY A 469 -32.28 14.19 12.99
C GLY A 469 -32.49 13.14 14.07
N VAL A 470 -32.31 13.45 15.37
CA VAL A 470 -32.58 12.53 16.48
C VAL A 470 -34.05 12.10 16.49
N LYS A 471 -34.97 13.07 16.41
CA LYS A 471 -36.42 12.79 16.42
C LYS A 471 -36.86 11.93 15.22
N LEU A 472 -36.25 12.12 14.07
CA LEU A 472 -36.53 11.31 12.88
C LEU A 472 -36.02 9.86 13.06
N LEU A 473 -34.85 9.67 13.66
CA LEU A 473 -34.33 8.34 13.96
C LEU A 473 -35.19 7.63 15.03
N GLU A 474 -35.64 8.34 16.08
CA GLU A 474 -36.57 7.79 17.07
C GLU A 474 -37.90 7.36 16.43
N SER A 475 -38.47 8.20 15.55
CA SER A 475 -39.67 7.84 14.81
C SER A 475 -39.46 6.63 13.91
N ALA A 476 -38.32 6.54 13.22
CA ALA A 476 -38.00 5.40 12.35
C ALA A 476 -37.88 4.08 13.17
N MET A 477 -37.29 4.14 14.38
CA MET A 477 -37.21 2.98 15.30
C MET A 477 -38.60 2.49 15.76
N GLN A 478 -39.54 3.40 15.95
CA GLN A 478 -40.92 3.04 16.32
C GLN A 478 -41.66 2.35 15.18
N MET A 479 -41.35 2.72 13.93
CA MET A 479 -41.99 2.18 12.72
C MET A 479 -41.37 0.83 12.30
N ASP A 480 -40.04 0.66 12.40
CA ASP A 480 -39.32 -0.57 12.04
C ASP A 480 -38.28 -0.94 13.09
N LYS A 481 -38.52 -2.06 13.82
CA LYS A 481 -37.64 -2.57 14.87
C LYS A 481 -36.23 -2.92 14.37
N ARG A 482 -36.04 -3.20 13.07
CA ARG A 482 -34.72 -3.50 12.48
C ARG A 482 -33.81 -2.26 12.47
N LEU A 483 -34.37 -1.07 12.56
CA LEU A 483 -33.63 0.19 12.57
C LEU A 483 -33.18 0.64 13.97
N VAL A 484 -33.57 -0.07 15.03
CA VAL A 484 -33.26 0.29 16.42
C VAL A 484 -31.75 0.31 16.65
N ASP A 485 -31.05 -0.80 16.40
CA ASP A 485 -29.60 -0.89 16.63
C ASP A 485 -28.79 0.13 15.82
N PRO A 486 -29.02 0.29 14.48
CA PRO A 486 -28.28 1.30 13.71
C PRO A 486 -28.60 2.74 14.13
N ALA A 487 -29.85 3.05 14.51
CA ALA A 487 -30.24 4.38 14.96
C ALA A 487 -29.62 4.74 16.32
N CYS A 488 -29.66 3.80 17.29
CA CYS A 488 -29.03 3.99 18.59
C CYS A 488 -27.52 4.27 18.49
N ARG A 489 -26.81 3.56 17.59
CA ARG A 489 -25.38 3.83 17.34
C ARG A 489 -25.13 5.24 16.78
N LEU A 490 -25.97 5.71 15.86
CA LEU A 490 -25.85 7.04 15.29
C LEU A 490 -26.11 8.12 16.34
N ILE A 491 -27.17 7.98 17.14
CA ILE A 491 -27.53 8.92 18.19
C ILE A 491 -26.45 8.94 19.29
N SER A 492 -25.98 7.78 19.74
CA SER A 492 -24.92 7.71 20.75
C SER A 492 -23.61 8.32 20.27
N GLY A 493 -23.21 8.07 19.00
CA GLY A 493 -22.04 8.71 18.38
C GLY A 493 -22.19 10.23 18.36
N PHE A 494 -23.34 10.72 17.91
CA PHE A 494 -23.63 12.16 17.88
C PHE A 494 -23.56 12.82 19.27
N VAL A 495 -24.11 12.19 20.31
CA VAL A 495 -24.08 12.70 21.68
C VAL A 495 -22.67 12.73 22.25
N VAL A 496 -21.83 11.70 21.95
CA VAL A 496 -20.44 11.65 22.43
C VAL A 496 -19.58 12.71 21.77
N GLU A 497 -19.79 13.01 20.48
CA GLU A 497 -19.03 14.03 19.75
C GLU A 497 -19.41 15.47 20.12
N HIS A 498 -20.59 15.70 20.71
CA HIS A 498 -21.13 17.04 21.02
C HIS A 498 -21.29 17.30 22.54
N LYS A 499 -20.74 16.44 23.40
CA LYS A 499 -20.43 16.72 24.79
C LYS A 499 -19.02 17.30 24.92
#